data_f3902032303ae2fd1a3fb2bff7398275
#
_entry.id   f3902032303ae2fd1a3fb2bff7398275
#
_cell.length_a   1.000
_cell.length_b   1.000
_cell.length_c   1.000
_cell.angle_alpha   90.00
_cell.angle_beta   90.00
_cell.angle_gamma   90.00
#
_symmetry.space_group_name_H-M   'P 1'
#
loop_
_entity.id
_entity.type
_entity.pdbx_description
1 polymer ?
#
loop_
_entity_poly.entity_id
_entity_poly.type
_entity_poly.pdbx_seq_one_letter_code
_entity_poly.pdbx_strand_id
1 'polypeptide(L)'
;MVVEHSVTEVVLFCVLIIVCLWCDLHAHQADKPVSARNAAIWSCIWVGLALVFAGYIGYSFGSEQVQLFLTGYLLEKSLSVDNLFVIMAIFSSFAVKDAFQHRVLYYGVLGALVLRLIFVAAGSSLVAMFGPYALASFGIFVLWTAWKMWQSMHSGEKEEIVDYSEHWAVRYTKRFIPVHNQLSGHDFFVKAPDTTGKLIWKATPLFLCLFVVEVSDVMFAFDSVPAIIAVTHDPFLVYTSNVFAILGLRSMYFLLAAGKRYLRHLEKSVVIILAYIGVKMLLDVVGIVHISPLISLGVVIGLLAIGILARSEERRVGKECRSRWSPYH
;
A
#
# COMPACT_ATOMS: atom_id res chain seq x y z
N MET A 1 -24.39 9.73 5.84
CA MET A 1 -25.54 8.78 5.65
C MET A 1 -24.91 7.52 5.09
N VAL A 2 -25.01 6.37 5.78
CA VAL A 2 -24.51 5.08 5.26
C VAL A 2 -25.44 4.67 4.13
N VAL A 3 -24.87 4.47 2.93
CA VAL A 3 -25.64 4.06 1.77
C VAL A 3 -25.93 2.56 1.90
N GLU A 4 -27.18 2.14 1.73
CA GLU A 4 -27.51 0.70 1.68
C GLU A 4 -27.08 0.15 0.32
N HIS A 5 -26.05 -0.68 0.35
CA HIS A 5 -25.56 -1.36 -0.85
C HIS A 5 -26.31 -2.66 -1.07
N SER A 6 -26.81 -2.86 -2.28
CA SER A 6 -27.48 -4.09 -2.69
C SER A 6 -26.49 -5.28 -2.67
N VAL A 7 -26.97 -6.46 -2.28
CA VAL A 7 -26.20 -7.70 -2.38
C VAL A 7 -25.67 -7.91 -3.82
N THR A 8 -26.45 -7.51 -4.81
CA THR A 8 -26.07 -7.59 -6.23
C THR A 8 -24.84 -6.75 -6.53
N GLU A 9 -24.74 -5.54 -5.97
CA GLU A 9 -23.58 -4.66 -6.16
C GLU A 9 -22.31 -5.25 -5.55
N VAL A 10 -22.42 -5.81 -4.34
CA VAL A 10 -21.29 -6.48 -3.68
C VAL A 10 -20.84 -7.70 -4.50
N VAL A 11 -21.77 -8.50 -5.02
CA VAL A 11 -21.44 -9.66 -5.87
C VAL A 11 -20.79 -9.23 -7.16
N LEU A 12 -21.32 -8.21 -7.84
CA LEU A 12 -20.74 -7.67 -9.08
C LEU A 12 -19.34 -7.12 -8.83
N PHE A 13 -19.12 -6.44 -7.71
CA PHE A 13 -17.80 -5.97 -7.32
C PHE A 13 -16.84 -7.14 -7.09
N CYS A 14 -17.24 -8.19 -6.35
CA CYS A 14 -16.41 -9.38 -6.16
C CYS A 14 -16.04 -10.05 -7.49
N VAL A 15 -17.00 -10.18 -8.42
CA VAL A 15 -16.73 -10.72 -9.76
C VAL A 15 -15.74 -9.84 -10.51
N LEU A 16 -15.91 -8.51 -10.47
CA LEU A 16 -14.97 -7.56 -11.08
C LEU A 16 -13.55 -7.77 -10.56
N ILE A 17 -13.38 -7.88 -9.24
CA ILE A 17 -12.07 -8.09 -8.61
C ILE A 17 -11.45 -9.42 -9.05
N ILE A 18 -12.22 -10.50 -9.08
CA ILE A 18 -11.73 -11.80 -9.54
C ILE A 18 -11.26 -11.70 -11.01
N VAL A 19 -12.02 -11.04 -11.87
CA VAL A 19 -11.64 -10.82 -13.26
C VAL A 19 -10.36 -9.97 -13.36
N CYS A 20 -10.27 -8.90 -12.57
CA CYS A 20 -9.08 -8.05 -12.51
C CYS A 20 -7.83 -8.84 -12.09
N LEU A 21 -7.93 -9.66 -11.03
CA LEU A 21 -6.84 -10.51 -10.56
C LEU A 21 -6.44 -11.55 -11.60
N TRP A 22 -7.42 -12.14 -12.27
CA TRP A 22 -7.16 -13.09 -13.36
C TRP A 22 -6.45 -12.41 -14.53
N CYS A 23 -6.89 -11.24 -14.95
CA CYS A 23 -6.24 -10.44 -15.99
C CYS A 23 -4.82 -10.05 -15.60
N ASP A 24 -4.61 -9.59 -14.35
CA ASP A 24 -3.29 -9.23 -13.83
C ASP A 24 -2.33 -10.42 -13.84
N LEU A 25 -2.81 -11.62 -13.48
CA LEU A 25 -2.02 -12.85 -13.51
C LEU A 25 -1.58 -13.23 -14.94
N HIS A 26 -2.51 -13.16 -15.91
CA HIS A 26 -2.22 -13.56 -17.31
C HIS A 26 -1.40 -12.52 -18.07
N ALA A 27 -1.55 -11.24 -17.73
CA ALA A 27 -0.81 -10.16 -18.39
C ALA A 27 0.69 -10.16 -18.09
N HIS A 28 1.09 -10.74 -16.96
CA HIS A 28 2.47 -10.76 -16.51
C HIS A 28 2.96 -12.22 -16.40
N GLN A 29 3.34 -12.81 -17.51
CA GLN A 29 3.96 -14.15 -17.52
C GLN A 29 5.29 -14.12 -16.75
N ALA A 30 5.48 -15.10 -15.87
CA ALA A 30 6.47 -15.15 -14.80
C ALA A 30 7.94 -15.10 -15.24
N ASP A 31 8.26 -15.26 -16.52
CA ASP A 31 9.63 -15.53 -16.98
C ASP A 31 10.32 -14.34 -17.68
N LYS A 32 9.66 -13.19 -17.81
CA LYS A 32 10.26 -12.03 -18.48
C LYS A 32 10.36 -10.82 -17.53
N PRO A 33 11.52 -10.17 -17.47
CA PRO A 33 11.66 -8.93 -16.69
C PRO A 33 10.69 -7.87 -17.25
N VAL A 34 9.88 -7.28 -16.35
CA VAL A 34 8.91 -6.24 -16.75
C VAL A 34 9.67 -4.97 -17.11
N SER A 35 9.49 -4.48 -18.34
CA SER A 35 10.05 -3.18 -18.73
C SER A 35 9.31 -2.04 -18.00
N ALA A 36 10.03 -0.96 -17.67
CA ALA A 36 9.44 0.22 -17.04
C ALA A 36 8.27 0.82 -17.85
N ARG A 37 8.33 0.74 -19.19
CA ARG A 37 7.24 1.16 -20.08
C ARG A 37 5.99 0.31 -19.87
N ASN A 38 6.14 -1.01 -19.80
CA ASN A 38 5.01 -1.93 -19.59
C ASN A 38 4.40 -1.72 -18.21
N ALA A 39 5.25 -1.57 -17.16
CA ALA A 39 4.80 -1.24 -15.81
C ALA A 39 4.01 0.08 -15.75
N ALA A 40 4.47 1.12 -16.48
CA ALA A 40 3.75 2.39 -16.57
C ALA A 40 2.37 2.24 -17.25
N ILE A 41 2.30 1.51 -18.37
CA ILE A 41 1.05 1.26 -19.07
C ILE A 41 0.03 0.55 -18.16
N TRP A 42 0.44 -0.52 -17.49
CA TRP A 42 -0.42 -1.26 -16.56
C TRP A 42 -0.84 -0.40 -15.36
N SER A 43 0.06 0.43 -14.83
CA SER A 43 -0.29 1.38 -13.77
C SER A 43 -1.35 2.38 -14.23
N CYS A 44 -1.26 2.89 -15.47
CA CYS A 44 -2.29 3.75 -16.06
C CYS A 44 -3.62 3.02 -16.26
N ILE A 45 -3.60 1.74 -16.67
CA ILE A 45 -4.81 0.92 -16.82
C ILE A 45 -5.52 0.77 -15.46
N TRP A 46 -4.79 0.45 -14.39
CA TRP A 46 -5.36 0.30 -13.04
C TRP A 46 -5.93 1.62 -12.51
N VAL A 47 -5.25 2.74 -12.73
CA VAL A 47 -5.78 4.07 -12.39
C VAL A 47 -7.04 4.37 -13.21
N GLY A 48 -7.02 4.09 -14.51
CA GLY A 48 -8.19 4.27 -15.39
C GLY A 48 -9.39 3.45 -14.94
N LEU A 49 -9.17 2.19 -14.52
CA LEU A 49 -10.23 1.34 -13.98
C LEU A 49 -10.83 1.89 -12.69
N ALA A 50 -10.00 2.41 -11.78
CA ALA A 50 -10.46 3.07 -10.57
C ALA A 50 -11.30 4.32 -10.88
N LEU A 51 -10.93 5.10 -11.90
CA LEU A 51 -11.70 6.26 -12.34
C LEU A 51 -13.02 5.87 -13.01
N VAL A 52 -13.06 4.79 -13.77
CA VAL A 52 -14.31 4.23 -14.34
C VAL A 52 -15.25 3.80 -13.20
N PHE A 53 -14.70 3.14 -12.18
CA PHE A 53 -15.49 2.75 -11.00
C PHE A 53 -15.98 3.97 -10.21
N ALA A 54 -15.16 5.02 -10.07
CA ALA A 54 -15.58 6.31 -9.51
C ALA A 54 -16.75 6.93 -10.30
N GLY A 55 -16.71 6.82 -11.64
CA GLY A 55 -17.83 7.24 -12.49
C GLY A 55 -19.11 6.43 -12.24
N TYR A 56 -19.00 5.12 -12.03
CA TYR A 56 -20.12 4.28 -11.62
C TYR A 56 -20.69 4.70 -10.26
N ILE A 57 -19.82 4.95 -9.26
CA ILE A 57 -20.25 5.46 -7.95
C ILE A 57 -21.00 6.78 -8.11
N GLY A 58 -20.50 7.69 -8.95
CA GLY A 58 -21.14 8.99 -9.18
C GLY A 58 -22.52 8.88 -9.82
N TYR A 59 -22.68 7.95 -10.74
CA TYR A 59 -23.95 7.65 -11.38
C TYR A 59 -24.98 7.03 -10.41
N SER A 60 -24.53 6.09 -9.57
CA SER A 60 -25.41 5.31 -8.69
C SER A 60 -25.69 5.99 -7.35
N PHE A 61 -24.70 6.66 -6.75
CA PHE A 61 -24.76 7.16 -5.37
C PHE A 61 -24.53 8.67 -5.23
N GLY A 62 -24.14 9.35 -6.30
CA GLY A 62 -23.96 10.79 -6.33
C GLY A 62 -22.52 11.27 -6.12
N SER A 63 -22.34 12.58 -6.27
CA SER A 63 -21.00 13.20 -6.32
C SER A 63 -20.25 13.18 -4.98
N GLU A 64 -20.95 13.16 -3.85
CA GLU A 64 -20.35 13.10 -2.54
C GLU A 64 -19.59 11.77 -2.34
N GLN A 65 -20.20 10.66 -2.72
CA GLN A 65 -19.60 9.32 -2.63
C GLN A 65 -18.38 9.15 -3.54
N VAL A 66 -18.39 9.80 -4.71
CA VAL A 66 -17.20 9.88 -5.58
C VAL A 66 -16.04 10.55 -4.88
N GLN A 67 -16.30 11.68 -4.21
CA GLN A 67 -15.26 12.45 -3.50
C GLN A 67 -14.67 11.61 -2.35
N LEU A 68 -15.53 10.91 -1.59
CA LEU A 68 -15.11 10.01 -0.52
C LEU A 68 -14.28 8.85 -1.04
N PHE A 69 -14.75 8.17 -2.11
CA PHE A 69 -14.01 7.09 -2.76
C PHE A 69 -12.65 7.55 -3.29
N LEU A 70 -12.61 8.67 -4.03
CA LEU A 70 -11.35 9.19 -4.59
C LEU A 70 -10.39 9.64 -3.49
N THR A 71 -10.89 10.24 -2.41
CA THR A 71 -10.04 10.60 -1.27
C THR A 71 -9.43 9.34 -0.65
N GLY A 72 -10.23 8.31 -0.35
CA GLY A 72 -9.74 7.03 0.18
C GLY A 72 -8.75 6.35 -0.77
N TYR A 73 -9.05 6.33 -2.07
CA TYR A 73 -8.17 5.77 -3.11
C TYR A 73 -6.80 6.47 -3.17
N LEU A 74 -6.79 7.82 -3.16
CA LEU A 74 -5.56 8.61 -3.22
C LEU A 74 -4.74 8.47 -1.94
N LEU A 75 -5.39 8.40 -0.78
CA LEU A 75 -4.74 8.14 0.49
C LEU A 75 -4.03 6.80 0.47
N GLU A 76 -4.76 5.74 0.16
CA GLU A 76 -4.21 4.39 0.12
C GLU A 76 -3.09 4.29 -0.92
N LYS A 77 -3.29 4.90 -2.09
CA LYS A 77 -2.27 4.92 -3.15
C LYS A 77 -0.99 5.62 -2.72
N SER A 78 -1.11 6.70 -1.92
CA SER A 78 0.03 7.43 -1.38
C SER A 78 0.79 6.64 -0.35
N LEU A 79 0.07 6.04 0.62
CA LEU A 79 0.64 5.17 1.65
C LEU A 79 1.27 3.92 1.05
N SER A 80 0.67 3.37 -0.01
CA SER A 80 1.19 2.21 -0.71
C SER A 80 2.57 2.41 -1.34
N VAL A 81 2.99 3.66 -1.63
CA VAL A 81 4.35 3.92 -2.12
C VAL A 81 5.39 3.57 -1.07
N ASP A 82 5.16 3.96 0.19
CA ASP A 82 6.07 3.64 1.29
C ASP A 82 6.13 2.13 1.54
N ASN A 83 4.98 1.44 1.46
CA ASN A 83 4.92 -0.02 1.54
C ASN A 83 5.78 -0.70 0.47
N LEU A 84 5.83 -0.15 -0.76
CA LEU A 84 6.66 -0.69 -1.83
C LEU A 84 8.16 -0.57 -1.56
N PHE A 85 8.62 0.46 -0.84
CA PHE A 85 10.02 0.55 -0.43
C PHE A 85 10.38 -0.54 0.56
N VAL A 86 9.51 -0.82 1.53
CA VAL A 86 9.69 -1.91 2.49
C VAL A 86 9.73 -3.26 1.76
N ILE A 87 8.83 -3.50 0.80
CA ILE A 87 8.85 -4.72 -0.02
C ILE A 87 10.16 -4.84 -0.79
N MET A 88 10.69 -3.74 -1.37
CA MET A 88 12.00 -3.74 -2.04
C MET A 88 13.14 -4.09 -1.07
N ALA A 89 13.11 -3.59 0.16
CA ALA A 89 14.10 -3.91 1.19
C ALA A 89 13.99 -5.39 1.61
N ILE A 90 12.78 -5.92 1.78
CA ILE A 90 12.54 -7.34 2.06
C ILE A 90 13.12 -8.21 0.94
N PHE A 91 12.82 -7.94 -0.33
CA PHE A 91 13.38 -8.70 -1.45
C PHE A 91 14.91 -8.65 -1.51
N SER A 92 15.50 -7.49 -1.18
CA SER A 92 16.95 -7.33 -1.09
C SER A 92 17.55 -8.20 0.02
N SER A 93 16.93 -8.21 1.22
CA SER A 93 17.38 -8.99 2.38
C SER A 93 17.32 -10.51 2.15
N PHE A 94 16.30 -10.97 1.40
CA PHE A 94 16.17 -12.39 1.04
C PHE A 94 16.89 -12.75 -0.27
N ALA A 95 17.60 -11.80 -0.90
CA ALA A 95 18.25 -11.95 -2.19
C ALA A 95 17.33 -12.57 -3.27
N VAL A 96 16.06 -12.16 -3.28
CA VAL A 96 15.04 -12.65 -4.22
C VAL A 96 15.30 -12.06 -5.60
N LYS A 97 15.61 -12.92 -6.58
CA LYS A 97 15.84 -12.52 -7.97
C LYS A 97 14.55 -11.97 -8.59
N ASP A 98 14.68 -11.04 -9.53
CA ASP A 98 13.57 -10.36 -10.20
C ASP A 98 12.50 -11.32 -10.75
N ALA A 99 12.93 -12.46 -11.31
CA ALA A 99 12.02 -13.49 -11.83
C ALA A 99 11.09 -14.09 -10.74
N PHE A 100 11.50 -14.11 -9.47
CA PHE A 100 10.73 -14.68 -8.36
C PHE A 100 9.88 -13.62 -7.63
N GLN A 101 10.23 -12.33 -7.76
CA GLN A 101 9.50 -11.22 -7.13
C GLN A 101 8.05 -11.16 -7.60
N HIS A 102 7.78 -11.45 -8.89
CA HIS A 102 6.44 -11.50 -9.45
C HIS A 102 5.51 -12.45 -8.69
N ARG A 103 6.01 -13.62 -8.33
CA ARG A 103 5.22 -14.63 -7.62
C ARG A 103 4.89 -14.19 -6.20
N VAL A 104 5.89 -13.65 -5.49
CA VAL A 104 5.68 -13.13 -4.12
C VAL A 104 4.70 -11.97 -4.13
N LEU A 105 4.86 -11.01 -5.06
CA LEU A 105 3.95 -9.87 -5.18
C LEU A 105 2.52 -10.30 -5.53
N TYR A 106 2.35 -11.33 -6.36
CA TYR A 106 1.01 -11.83 -6.70
C TYR A 106 0.29 -12.40 -5.48
N TYR A 107 0.94 -13.32 -4.75
CA TYR A 107 0.36 -13.91 -3.54
C TYR A 107 0.24 -12.88 -2.42
N GLY A 108 1.19 -11.93 -2.32
CA GLY A 108 1.12 -10.80 -1.40
C GLY A 108 -0.09 -9.92 -1.64
N VAL A 109 -0.42 -9.60 -2.90
CA VAL A 109 -1.65 -8.85 -3.24
C VAL A 109 -2.90 -9.63 -2.85
N LEU A 110 -2.93 -10.96 -3.05
CA LEU A 110 -4.07 -11.79 -2.65
C LEU A 110 -4.25 -11.80 -1.12
N GLY A 111 -3.15 -11.99 -0.38
CA GLY A 111 -3.18 -11.93 1.09
C GLY A 111 -3.60 -10.56 1.60
N ALA A 112 -3.02 -9.49 1.04
CA ALA A 112 -3.39 -8.12 1.36
C ALA A 112 -4.89 -7.84 1.18
N LEU A 113 -5.50 -8.30 0.08
CA LEU A 113 -6.94 -8.12 -0.15
C LEU A 113 -7.81 -8.78 0.95
N VAL A 114 -7.44 -10.00 1.35
CA VAL A 114 -8.16 -10.74 2.42
C VAL A 114 -7.95 -10.06 3.77
N LEU A 115 -6.71 -9.73 4.11
CA LEU A 115 -6.37 -9.08 5.36
C LEU A 115 -7.07 -7.72 5.49
N ARG A 116 -7.07 -6.91 4.44
CA ARG A 116 -7.76 -5.61 4.43
C ARG A 116 -9.27 -5.73 4.55
N LEU A 117 -9.89 -6.76 3.96
CA LEU A 117 -11.30 -7.03 4.21
C LEU A 117 -11.58 -7.26 5.71
N ILE A 118 -10.73 -8.06 6.36
CA ILE A 118 -10.84 -8.33 7.80
C ILE A 118 -10.65 -7.04 8.61
N PHE A 119 -9.63 -6.23 8.30
CA PHE A 119 -9.37 -4.98 9.00
C PHE A 119 -10.48 -3.93 8.80
N VAL A 120 -11.00 -3.80 7.58
CA VAL A 120 -12.12 -2.90 7.30
C VAL A 120 -13.37 -3.36 8.03
N ALA A 121 -13.69 -4.67 8.00
CA ALA A 121 -14.84 -5.21 8.73
C ALA A 121 -14.70 -5.00 10.25
N ALA A 122 -13.52 -5.27 10.81
CA ALA A 122 -13.25 -5.05 12.23
C ALA A 122 -13.31 -3.57 12.61
N GLY A 123 -12.66 -2.69 11.84
CA GLY A 123 -12.65 -1.25 12.08
C GLY A 123 -14.04 -0.62 11.97
N SER A 124 -14.79 -0.98 10.93
CA SER A 124 -16.18 -0.51 10.76
C SER A 124 -17.10 -1.03 11.87
N SER A 125 -16.90 -2.27 12.31
CA SER A 125 -17.64 -2.83 13.44
C SER A 125 -17.34 -2.09 14.75
N LEU A 126 -16.07 -1.75 15.00
CA LEU A 126 -15.67 -0.93 16.15
C LEU A 126 -16.35 0.45 16.12
N VAL A 127 -16.42 1.09 14.95
CA VAL A 127 -17.12 2.36 14.80
C VAL A 127 -18.63 2.20 15.03
N ALA A 128 -19.23 1.13 14.52
CA ALA A 128 -20.65 0.85 14.76
C ALA A 128 -20.99 0.61 16.25
N MET A 129 -20.06 -0.06 16.99
CA MET A 129 -20.27 -0.38 18.42
C MET A 129 -19.97 0.80 19.35
N PHE A 130 -18.90 1.55 19.10
CA PHE A 130 -18.37 2.56 20.02
C PHE A 130 -18.53 3.99 19.49
N GLY A 131 -19.01 4.17 18.24
CA GLY A 131 -19.30 5.48 17.64
C GLY A 131 -18.16 6.49 17.75
N PRO A 132 -18.41 7.68 18.33
CA PRO A 132 -17.41 8.73 18.44
C PRO A 132 -16.13 8.35 19.19
N TYR A 133 -16.22 7.43 20.16
CA TYR A 133 -15.05 6.99 20.91
C TYR A 133 -14.08 6.16 20.04
N ALA A 134 -14.61 5.30 19.15
CA ALA A 134 -13.78 4.58 18.19
C ALA A 134 -13.11 5.55 17.22
N LEU A 135 -13.86 6.52 16.70
CA LEU A 135 -13.32 7.53 15.79
C LEU A 135 -12.25 8.39 16.47
N ALA A 136 -12.47 8.82 17.72
CA ALA A 136 -11.47 9.56 18.48
C ALA A 136 -10.19 8.73 18.67
N SER A 137 -10.31 7.46 19.02
CA SER A 137 -9.16 6.56 19.19
C SER A 137 -8.38 6.38 17.88
N PHE A 138 -9.08 6.23 16.75
CA PHE A 138 -8.46 6.16 15.43
C PHE A 138 -7.75 7.47 15.06
N GLY A 139 -8.39 8.63 15.32
CA GLY A 139 -7.78 9.93 15.06
C GLY A 139 -6.50 10.15 15.86
N ILE A 140 -6.49 9.80 17.15
CA ILE A 140 -5.29 9.85 18.00
C ILE A 140 -4.20 8.91 17.47
N PHE A 141 -4.58 7.70 17.06
CA PHE A 141 -3.65 6.72 16.51
C PHE A 141 -3.01 7.21 15.21
N VAL A 142 -3.81 7.75 14.27
CA VAL A 142 -3.30 8.32 13.01
C VAL A 142 -2.35 9.50 13.26
N LEU A 143 -2.67 10.38 14.24
CA LEU A 143 -1.77 11.47 14.61
C LEU A 143 -0.47 10.96 15.23
N TRP A 144 -0.54 9.94 16.08
CA TRP A 144 0.65 9.31 16.66
C TRP A 144 1.55 8.70 15.58
N THR A 145 0.96 8.02 14.60
CA THR A 145 1.68 7.48 13.43
C THR A 145 2.33 8.60 12.62
N ALA A 146 1.58 9.65 12.28
CA ALA A 146 2.12 10.81 11.56
C ALA A 146 3.30 11.44 12.31
N TRP A 147 3.19 11.60 13.63
CA TRP A 147 4.27 12.14 14.47
C TRP A 147 5.50 11.22 14.51
N LYS A 148 5.30 9.90 14.63
CA LYS A 148 6.37 8.92 14.61
C LYS A 148 7.12 8.92 13.26
N MET A 149 6.40 8.96 12.14
CA MET A 149 6.98 9.10 10.80
C MET A 149 7.77 10.42 10.67
N TRP A 150 7.20 11.52 11.15
CA TRP A 150 7.89 12.82 11.15
C TRP A 150 9.20 12.77 11.95
N GLN A 151 9.19 12.16 13.12
CA GLN A 151 10.37 12.01 13.97
C GLN A 151 11.45 11.16 13.28
N SER A 152 11.08 10.04 12.67
CA SER A 152 12.01 9.16 11.90
C SER A 152 12.68 9.92 10.77
N MET A 153 11.95 10.77 10.04
CA MET A 153 12.55 11.59 8.97
C MET A 153 13.57 12.63 9.47
N HIS A 154 13.48 13.07 10.73
CA HIS A 154 14.36 14.11 11.29
C HIS A 154 15.50 13.55 12.14
N SER A 155 15.40 12.33 12.65
CA SER A 155 16.43 11.72 13.49
C SER A 155 17.72 11.39 12.73
N GLY A 156 17.73 11.55 11.41
CA GLY A 156 18.92 11.33 10.59
C GLY A 156 19.44 9.89 10.67
N GLU A 157 18.64 8.99 11.22
CA GLU A 157 18.92 7.57 11.12
C GLU A 157 19.01 7.27 9.64
N LYS A 158 20.27 7.07 9.18
CA LYS A 158 20.50 6.46 7.87
C LYS A 158 19.57 5.27 7.86
N GLU A 159 18.81 5.09 6.76
CA GLU A 159 18.14 3.83 6.50
C GLU A 159 19.20 2.74 6.74
N GLU A 160 19.31 2.27 7.99
CA GLU A 160 20.00 1.02 8.25
C GLU A 160 19.27 0.03 7.35
N ILE A 161 20.03 -0.61 6.48
CA ILE A 161 19.50 -1.67 5.64
C ILE A 161 19.01 -2.72 6.63
N VAL A 162 17.72 -2.62 6.99
CA VAL A 162 17.09 -3.57 7.93
C VAL A 162 17.19 -4.93 7.28
N ASP A 163 17.96 -5.82 7.89
CA ASP A 163 18.05 -7.20 7.41
C ASP A 163 16.79 -7.96 7.81
N TYR A 164 15.83 -7.98 6.91
CA TYR A 164 14.57 -8.69 7.11
C TYR A 164 14.74 -10.20 7.17
N SER A 165 15.91 -10.77 6.82
CA SER A 165 16.16 -12.19 6.97
C SER A 165 16.28 -12.62 8.44
N GLU A 166 16.61 -11.68 9.34
CA GLU A 166 16.62 -11.87 10.79
C GLU A 166 15.36 -11.32 11.50
N HIS A 167 14.39 -10.86 10.74
CA HIS A 167 13.14 -10.31 11.28
C HIS A 167 12.47 -11.31 12.24
N TRP A 168 11.81 -10.80 13.29
CA TRP A 168 11.14 -11.64 14.28
C TRP A 168 10.14 -12.63 13.67
N ALA A 169 9.44 -12.24 12.60
CA ALA A 169 8.51 -13.09 11.88
C ALA A 169 9.21 -14.32 11.26
N VAL A 170 10.41 -14.14 10.70
CA VAL A 170 11.22 -15.24 10.17
C VAL A 170 11.66 -16.17 11.28
N ARG A 171 12.10 -15.62 12.41
CA ARG A 171 12.52 -16.39 13.58
C ARG A 171 11.35 -17.21 14.16
N TYR A 172 10.18 -16.59 14.22
CA TYR A 172 8.96 -17.26 14.67
C TYR A 172 8.56 -18.39 13.72
N THR A 173 8.54 -18.13 12.40
CA THR A 173 8.21 -19.15 11.38
C THR A 173 9.15 -20.33 11.43
N LYS A 174 10.48 -20.11 11.54
CA LYS A 174 11.50 -21.18 11.65
C LYS A 174 11.29 -22.07 12.87
N ARG A 175 10.58 -21.60 13.90
CA ARG A 175 10.28 -22.40 15.10
C ARG A 175 9.18 -23.45 14.86
N PHE A 176 8.25 -23.17 13.94
CA PHE A 176 7.06 -24.00 13.70
C PHE A 176 7.15 -24.79 12.39
N ILE A 177 7.88 -24.28 11.40
CA ILE A 177 7.97 -24.87 10.06
C ILE A 177 9.43 -25.13 9.75
N PRO A 178 9.81 -26.36 9.39
CA PRO A 178 11.16 -26.67 8.93
C PRO A 178 11.46 -25.91 7.65
N VAL A 179 12.62 -25.26 7.60
CA VAL A 179 13.03 -24.40 6.49
C VAL A 179 14.13 -25.05 5.68
N HIS A 180 14.03 -24.93 4.37
CA HIS A 180 15.09 -25.29 3.42
C HIS A 180 15.98 -24.07 3.18
N ASN A 181 17.32 -24.24 3.28
CA ASN A 181 18.25 -23.09 3.24
C ASN A 181 18.51 -22.55 1.83
N GLN A 182 18.01 -23.18 0.78
CA GLN A 182 18.25 -22.77 -0.60
C GLN A 182 16.94 -22.40 -1.30
N LEU A 183 17.03 -21.40 -2.19
CA LEU A 183 15.95 -21.08 -3.12
C LEU A 183 15.78 -22.25 -4.08
N SER A 184 14.60 -22.84 -4.12
CA SER A 184 14.26 -23.95 -5.00
C SER A 184 13.30 -23.46 -6.09
N GLY A 185 13.84 -22.82 -7.12
CA GLY A 185 13.05 -22.26 -8.21
C GLY A 185 11.95 -21.30 -7.72
N HIS A 186 10.74 -21.49 -8.20
CA HIS A 186 9.54 -20.69 -7.84
C HIS A 186 8.75 -21.26 -6.66
N ASP A 187 9.18 -22.36 -6.03
CA ASP A 187 8.36 -23.07 -5.05
C ASP A 187 8.45 -22.48 -3.66
N PHE A 188 7.29 -22.33 -3.01
CA PHE A 188 7.20 -21.93 -1.60
C PHE A 188 7.49 -23.06 -0.64
N PHE A 189 7.21 -24.31 -1.04
CA PHE A 189 7.44 -25.50 -0.25
C PHE A 189 8.12 -26.57 -1.11
N VAL A 190 9.07 -27.29 -0.52
CA VAL A 190 9.81 -28.37 -1.18
C VAL A 190 9.86 -29.60 -0.29
N LYS A 191 9.86 -30.79 -0.91
CA LYS A 191 10.15 -32.04 -0.18
C LYS A 191 11.64 -32.22 -0.09
N ALA A 192 12.19 -32.19 1.11
CA ALA A 192 13.62 -32.42 1.36
C ALA A 192 13.82 -33.36 2.56
N PRO A 193 14.92 -34.14 2.59
CA PRO A 193 15.17 -35.03 3.69
C PRO A 193 15.41 -34.27 4.99
N ASP A 194 14.82 -34.77 6.08
CA ASP A 194 15.13 -34.35 7.44
C ASP A 194 16.43 -34.95 7.93
N THR A 195 16.85 -34.63 9.15
CA THR A 195 18.04 -35.21 9.82
C THR A 195 18.01 -36.75 9.91
N THR A 196 16.81 -37.33 9.83
CA THR A 196 16.57 -38.80 9.83
C THR A 196 16.51 -39.43 8.44
N GLY A 197 16.70 -38.63 7.34
CA GLY A 197 16.56 -39.08 5.96
C GLY A 197 15.13 -39.20 5.43
N LYS A 198 14.13 -38.92 6.25
CA LYS A 198 12.70 -38.91 5.84
C LYS A 198 12.38 -37.66 5.05
N LEU A 199 11.71 -37.81 3.89
CA LEU A 199 11.23 -36.67 3.09
C LEU A 199 10.08 -35.98 3.82
N ILE A 200 10.28 -34.67 4.18
CA ILE A 200 9.30 -33.82 4.78
C ILE A 200 9.14 -32.54 3.95
N TRP A 201 7.97 -31.88 4.08
CA TRP A 201 7.76 -30.57 3.50
C TRP A 201 8.52 -29.51 4.28
N LYS A 202 9.35 -28.75 3.57
CA LYS A 202 10.09 -27.60 4.13
C LYS A 202 9.72 -26.33 3.40
N ALA A 203 9.57 -25.22 4.15
CA ALA A 203 9.37 -23.90 3.59
C ALA A 203 10.67 -23.40 2.94
N THR A 204 10.55 -22.73 1.79
CA THR A 204 11.70 -22.10 1.13
C THR A 204 11.92 -20.67 1.63
N PRO A 205 13.08 -20.05 1.38
CA PRO A 205 13.27 -18.62 1.64
C PRO A 205 12.25 -17.73 0.93
N LEU A 206 11.70 -18.18 -0.20
CA LEU A 206 10.65 -17.46 -0.93
C LEU A 206 9.35 -17.41 -0.15
N PHE A 207 8.98 -18.48 0.57
CA PHE A 207 7.83 -18.48 1.48
C PHE A 207 8.06 -17.57 2.68
N LEU A 208 9.27 -17.58 3.27
CA LEU A 208 9.60 -16.68 4.37
C LEU A 208 9.50 -15.20 3.93
N CYS A 209 9.99 -14.90 2.74
CA CYS A 209 9.87 -13.59 2.13
C CYS A 209 8.40 -13.17 1.98
N LEU A 210 7.54 -14.04 1.42
CA LEU A 210 6.09 -13.78 1.31
C LEU A 210 5.48 -13.53 2.69
N PHE A 211 5.81 -14.36 3.69
CA PHE A 211 5.28 -14.22 5.03
C PHE A 211 5.65 -12.87 5.68
N VAL A 212 6.89 -12.42 5.48
CA VAL A 212 7.34 -11.10 5.98
C VAL A 212 6.62 -9.97 5.24
N VAL A 213 6.38 -10.09 3.93
CA VAL A 213 5.58 -9.12 3.16
C VAL A 213 4.16 -9.02 3.71
N GLU A 214 3.50 -10.15 3.98
CA GLU A 214 2.15 -10.18 4.56
C GLU A 214 2.10 -9.55 5.96
N VAL A 215 3.07 -9.87 6.81
CA VAL A 215 3.19 -9.28 8.14
C VAL A 215 3.39 -7.76 8.05
N SER A 216 4.19 -7.30 7.10
CA SER A 216 4.39 -5.87 6.86
C SER A 216 3.10 -5.20 6.37
N ASP A 217 2.33 -5.85 5.46
CA ASP A 217 1.05 -5.28 5.00
C ASP A 217 0.02 -5.18 6.14
N VAL A 218 0.00 -6.16 7.07
CA VAL A 218 -0.80 -6.05 8.31
C VAL A 218 -0.42 -4.80 9.10
N MET A 219 0.87 -4.53 9.27
CA MET A 219 1.33 -3.34 10.00
C MET A 219 0.88 -2.05 9.31
N PHE A 220 0.98 -2.00 7.98
CA PHE A 220 0.51 -0.85 7.20
C PHE A 220 -1.02 -0.70 7.20
N ALA A 221 -1.77 -1.81 7.26
CA ALA A 221 -3.22 -1.76 7.35
C ALA A 221 -3.70 -1.13 8.67
N PHE A 222 -2.94 -1.28 9.75
CA PHE A 222 -3.23 -0.59 11.01
C PHE A 222 -3.20 0.93 10.89
N ASP A 223 -2.37 1.48 10.01
CA ASP A 223 -2.27 2.92 9.78
C ASP A 223 -3.27 3.41 8.74
N SER A 224 -3.43 2.67 7.65
CA SER A 224 -4.22 3.12 6.49
C SER A 224 -5.72 2.92 6.69
N VAL A 225 -6.17 1.81 7.27
CA VAL A 225 -7.60 1.53 7.42
C VAL A 225 -8.30 2.54 8.33
N PRO A 226 -7.77 2.90 9.53
CA PRO A 226 -8.33 3.98 10.33
C PRO A 226 -8.35 5.33 9.61
N ALA A 227 -7.30 5.64 8.83
CA ALA A 227 -7.24 6.88 8.07
C ALA A 227 -8.34 6.98 6.99
N ILE A 228 -8.66 5.86 6.31
CA ILE A 228 -9.73 5.82 5.31
C ILE A 228 -11.11 5.84 6.00
N ILE A 229 -11.29 5.14 7.13
CA ILE A 229 -12.52 5.20 7.93
C ILE A 229 -12.79 6.63 8.42
N ALA A 230 -11.74 7.42 8.68
CA ALA A 230 -11.86 8.85 8.99
C ALA A 230 -12.40 9.68 7.82
N VAL A 231 -12.21 9.25 6.60
CA VAL A 231 -12.72 9.91 5.39
C VAL A 231 -14.18 9.54 5.14
N THR A 232 -14.50 8.25 5.23
CA THR A 232 -15.86 7.74 5.01
C THR A 232 -16.19 6.62 6.00
N HIS A 233 -17.41 6.67 6.55
CA HIS A 233 -17.92 5.62 7.44
C HIS A 233 -18.63 4.48 6.69
N ASP A 234 -18.65 4.54 5.36
CA ASP A 234 -19.23 3.52 4.52
C ASP A 234 -18.22 2.38 4.29
N PRO A 235 -18.44 1.17 4.84
CA PRO A 235 -17.50 0.05 4.71
C PRO A 235 -17.26 -0.36 3.25
N PHE A 236 -18.26 -0.20 2.37
CA PHE A 236 -18.13 -0.53 0.96
C PHE A 236 -17.16 0.43 0.26
N LEU A 237 -17.29 1.74 0.51
CA LEU A 237 -16.37 2.74 -0.04
C LEU A 237 -14.96 2.58 0.53
N VAL A 238 -14.82 2.29 1.84
CA VAL A 238 -13.53 1.98 2.46
C VAL A 238 -12.87 0.80 1.78
N TYR A 239 -13.60 -0.32 1.62
CA TYR A 239 -13.03 -1.53 1.04
C TYR A 239 -12.73 -1.37 -0.45
N THR A 240 -13.66 -0.81 -1.24
CA THR A 240 -13.48 -0.66 -2.69
C THR A 240 -12.34 0.29 -3.04
N SER A 241 -12.21 1.43 -2.37
CA SER A 241 -11.10 2.37 -2.57
C SER A 241 -9.74 1.71 -2.27
N ASN A 242 -9.69 0.92 -1.20
CA ASN A 242 -8.54 0.15 -0.78
C ASN A 242 -8.15 -0.91 -1.82
N VAL A 243 -9.11 -1.71 -2.27
CA VAL A 243 -8.90 -2.76 -3.27
C VAL A 243 -8.36 -2.19 -4.59
N PHE A 244 -8.97 -1.12 -5.12
CA PHE A 244 -8.48 -0.49 -6.34
C PHE A 244 -7.07 0.10 -6.19
N ALA A 245 -6.71 0.60 -5.01
CA ALA A 245 -5.36 1.07 -4.75
C ALA A 245 -4.33 -0.07 -4.76
N ILE A 246 -4.70 -1.24 -4.22
CA ILE A 246 -3.83 -2.42 -4.15
C ILE A 246 -3.67 -3.11 -5.50
N LEU A 247 -4.71 -3.19 -6.33
CA LEU A 247 -4.66 -3.88 -7.63
C LEU A 247 -3.50 -3.40 -8.52
N GLY A 248 -3.12 -2.15 -8.47
CA GLY A 248 -1.99 -1.62 -9.22
C GLY A 248 -0.63 -1.74 -8.53
N LEU A 249 -0.53 -2.32 -7.32
CA LEU A 249 0.72 -2.35 -6.55
C LEU A 249 1.85 -3.06 -7.27
N ARG A 250 1.57 -4.20 -7.91
CA ARG A 250 2.57 -4.97 -8.65
C ARG A 250 3.20 -4.17 -9.78
N SER A 251 2.39 -3.53 -10.62
CA SER A 251 2.86 -2.66 -11.69
C SER A 251 3.64 -1.46 -11.15
N MET A 252 3.15 -0.86 -10.06
CA MET A 252 3.83 0.24 -9.37
C MET A 252 5.18 -0.18 -8.80
N TYR A 253 5.28 -1.39 -8.25
CA TYR A 253 6.55 -1.93 -7.74
C TYR A 253 7.63 -1.91 -8.83
N PHE A 254 7.36 -2.48 -10.01
CA PHE A 254 8.34 -2.50 -11.11
C PHE A 254 8.65 -1.11 -11.66
N LEU A 255 7.67 -0.22 -11.70
CA LEU A 255 7.88 1.17 -12.08
C LEU A 255 8.82 1.89 -11.09
N LEU A 256 8.62 1.66 -9.79
CA LEU A 256 9.44 2.23 -8.72
C LEU A 256 10.82 1.61 -8.66
N ALA A 257 10.94 0.29 -8.84
CA ALA A 257 12.22 -0.40 -8.89
C ALA A 257 13.12 0.14 -10.02
N ALA A 258 12.53 0.48 -11.18
CA ALA A 258 13.23 1.14 -12.26
C ALA A 258 13.60 2.60 -11.95
N GLY A 259 12.87 3.24 -11.03
CA GLY A 259 12.94 4.68 -10.72
C GLY A 259 13.39 5.02 -9.29
N LYS A 260 14.14 4.19 -8.58
CA LYS A 260 14.50 4.32 -7.13
C LYS A 260 14.88 5.72 -6.61
N ARG A 261 15.30 6.63 -7.49
CA ARG A 261 15.76 8.00 -7.10
C ARG A 261 14.62 9.01 -6.95
N TYR A 262 13.34 8.60 -7.15
CA TYR A 262 12.29 9.57 -7.51
C TYR A 262 11.30 9.98 -6.38
N LEU A 263 11.33 9.40 -5.16
CA LEU A 263 10.19 9.46 -4.24
C LEU A 263 10.42 10.03 -2.84
N ARG A 264 11.63 10.51 -2.52
CA ARG A 264 11.99 11.00 -1.19
C ARG A 264 11.12 12.16 -0.65
N HIS A 265 10.47 12.92 -1.53
CA HIS A 265 9.62 14.05 -1.13
C HIS A 265 8.15 13.66 -0.95
N LEU A 266 7.75 12.50 -1.49
CA LEU A 266 6.38 12.01 -1.35
C LEU A 266 6.09 11.61 0.10
N GLU A 267 7.06 11.01 0.79
CA GLU A 267 6.99 10.63 2.19
C GLU A 267 6.60 11.82 3.10
N LYS A 268 7.19 13.00 2.89
CA LYS A 268 6.83 14.22 3.62
C LYS A 268 5.38 14.62 3.41
N SER A 269 4.88 14.50 2.18
CA SER A 269 3.48 14.80 1.86
C SER A 269 2.53 13.83 2.53
N VAL A 270 2.87 12.53 2.57
CA VAL A 270 2.09 11.50 3.24
C VAL A 270 1.94 11.82 4.74
N VAL A 271 3.03 12.17 5.43
CA VAL A 271 3.00 12.53 6.84
C VAL A 271 2.07 13.72 7.10
N ILE A 272 2.15 14.76 6.25
CA ILE A 272 1.28 15.95 6.39
C ILE A 272 -0.18 15.57 6.13
N ILE A 273 -0.45 14.72 5.16
CA ILE A 273 -1.80 14.21 4.87
C ILE A 273 -2.36 13.43 6.05
N LEU A 274 -1.58 12.50 6.64
CA LEU A 274 -2.00 11.76 7.83
C LEU A 274 -2.28 12.68 9.01
N ALA A 275 -1.41 13.67 9.26
CA ALA A 275 -1.63 14.67 10.30
C ALA A 275 -2.94 15.45 10.06
N TYR A 276 -3.18 15.89 8.81
CA TYR A 276 -4.43 16.57 8.42
C TYR A 276 -5.65 15.70 8.69
N ILE A 277 -5.62 14.41 8.30
CA ILE A 277 -6.74 13.49 8.47
C ILE A 277 -7.01 13.22 9.96
N GLY A 278 -5.98 12.97 10.75
CA GLY A 278 -6.12 12.74 12.18
C GLY A 278 -6.72 13.96 12.90
N VAL A 279 -6.25 15.18 12.56
CA VAL A 279 -6.82 16.43 13.10
C VAL A 279 -8.27 16.59 12.66
N LYS A 280 -8.57 16.42 11.37
CA LYS A 280 -9.95 16.49 10.85
C LYS A 280 -10.88 15.56 11.62
N MET A 281 -10.47 14.30 11.79
CA MET A 281 -11.25 13.29 12.49
C MET A 281 -11.57 13.68 13.93
N LEU A 282 -10.60 14.22 14.67
CA LEU A 282 -10.83 14.69 16.03
C LEU A 282 -11.75 15.91 16.07
N LEU A 283 -11.62 16.84 15.12
CA LEU A 283 -12.51 18.01 15.02
C LEU A 283 -13.94 17.61 14.70
N ASP A 284 -14.14 16.61 13.82
CA ASP A 284 -15.45 16.06 13.50
C ASP A 284 -16.09 15.39 14.72
N VAL A 285 -15.33 14.64 15.51
CA VAL A 285 -15.82 13.97 16.74
C VAL A 285 -16.25 14.98 17.80
N VAL A 286 -15.50 16.08 17.94
CA VAL A 286 -15.83 17.15 18.91
C VAL A 286 -16.97 18.05 18.39
N GLY A 287 -17.32 17.94 17.10
CA GLY A 287 -18.39 18.74 16.48
C GLY A 287 -18.03 20.20 16.22
N ILE A 288 -16.72 20.55 16.21
CA ILE A 288 -16.27 21.94 16.01
C ILE A 288 -16.34 22.34 14.54
N VAL A 289 -15.92 21.46 13.63
CA VAL A 289 -15.83 21.74 12.19
C VAL A 289 -16.13 20.48 11.39
N HIS A 290 -17.09 20.57 10.49
CA HIS A 290 -17.33 19.54 9.47
C HIS A 290 -16.70 19.96 8.14
N ILE A 291 -15.58 19.35 7.78
CA ILE A 291 -14.88 19.62 6.53
C ILE A 291 -15.51 18.76 5.43
N SER A 292 -16.02 19.42 4.38
CA SER A 292 -16.66 18.70 3.27
C SER A 292 -15.70 17.74 2.55
N PRO A 293 -16.21 16.62 1.99
CA PRO A 293 -15.40 15.67 1.23
C PRO A 293 -14.60 16.30 0.09
N LEU A 294 -15.20 17.29 -0.60
CA LEU A 294 -14.55 18.01 -1.69
C LEU A 294 -13.31 18.79 -1.23
N ILE A 295 -13.39 19.48 -0.09
CA ILE A 295 -12.24 20.20 0.49
C ILE A 295 -11.16 19.19 0.87
N SER A 296 -11.52 18.07 1.52
CA SER A 296 -10.59 17.02 1.90
C SER A 296 -9.86 16.45 0.67
N LEU A 297 -10.59 16.15 -0.39
CA LEU A 297 -10.04 15.69 -1.67
C LEU A 297 -9.07 16.73 -2.25
N GLY A 298 -9.46 18.00 -2.27
CA GLY A 298 -8.62 19.09 -2.76
C GLY A 298 -7.32 19.25 -1.97
N VAL A 299 -7.38 19.13 -0.63
CA VAL A 299 -6.19 19.19 0.24
C VAL A 299 -5.25 18.01 -0.05
N VAL A 300 -5.78 16.78 -0.15
CA VAL A 300 -4.99 15.59 -0.45
C VAL A 300 -4.31 15.71 -1.80
N ILE A 301 -5.06 16.07 -2.85
CA ILE A 301 -4.49 16.28 -4.21
C ILE A 301 -3.43 17.38 -4.18
N GLY A 302 -3.70 18.51 -3.53
CA GLY A 302 -2.76 19.62 -3.43
C GLY A 302 -1.45 19.23 -2.75
N LEU A 303 -1.51 18.53 -1.61
CA LEU A 303 -0.33 18.08 -0.87
C LEU A 303 0.48 17.05 -1.67
N LEU A 304 -0.19 16.12 -2.37
CA LEU A 304 0.48 15.17 -3.26
C LEU A 304 1.17 15.87 -4.43
N ALA A 305 0.47 16.83 -5.06
CA ALA A 305 1.04 17.61 -6.16
C ALA A 305 2.28 18.41 -5.70
N ILE A 306 2.22 19.03 -4.53
CA ILE A 306 3.36 19.74 -3.93
C ILE A 306 4.54 18.78 -3.71
N GLY A 307 4.30 17.59 -3.16
CA GLY A 307 5.35 16.58 -2.96
C GLY A 307 6.01 16.12 -4.26
N ILE A 308 5.23 16.02 -5.34
CA ILE A 308 5.73 15.66 -6.66
C ILE A 308 6.48 16.83 -7.32
N LEU A 309 5.97 18.08 -7.19
CA LEU A 309 6.50 19.28 -7.85
C LEU A 309 7.73 19.87 -7.14
N ALA A 310 7.76 19.88 -5.80
CA ALA A 310 8.90 20.39 -5.01
C ALA A 310 10.24 19.80 -5.45
N ARG A 311 10.21 18.58 -5.98
CA ARG A 311 11.33 17.92 -6.58
C ARG A 311 11.76 18.43 -7.94
N SER A 312 10.85 18.96 -8.75
CA SER A 312 11.20 19.46 -10.10
C SER A 312 12.13 20.68 -10.01
N GLU A 313 12.01 21.47 -8.95
CA GLU A 313 12.84 22.63 -8.68
C GLU A 313 14.25 22.28 -8.21
N GLU A 314 14.42 21.31 -7.30
CA GLU A 314 15.77 20.85 -6.89
C GLU A 314 16.59 20.32 -8.09
N ARG A 315 15.93 19.72 -9.08
CA ARG A 315 16.58 19.29 -10.32
C ARG A 315 17.03 20.45 -11.21
N ARG A 316 16.29 21.55 -11.23
CA ARG A 316 16.69 22.77 -11.95
C ARG A 316 17.90 23.40 -11.28
N VAL A 317 17.83 23.62 -9.97
CA VAL A 317 18.92 24.22 -9.19
C VAL A 317 20.18 23.35 -9.24
N GLY A 318 20.07 22.04 -9.08
CA GLY A 318 21.20 21.10 -9.15
C GLY A 318 21.84 21.00 -10.56
N LYS A 319 21.09 21.19 -11.65
CA LYS A 319 21.62 21.29 -13.01
C LYS A 319 22.29 22.65 -13.26
N GLU A 320 21.72 23.73 -12.77
CA GLU A 320 22.31 25.08 -12.90
C GLU A 320 23.60 25.22 -12.09
N CYS A 321 23.68 24.66 -10.89
CA CYS A 321 24.93 24.60 -10.13
C CYS A 321 25.98 23.75 -10.82
N ARG A 322 25.63 22.65 -11.46
CA ARG A 322 26.58 21.78 -12.16
C ARG A 322 27.06 22.36 -13.48
N SER A 323 26.28 23.18 -14.17
CA SER A 323 26.66 23.89 -15.37
C SER A 323 27.54 25.13 -15.07
N ARG A 324 27.43 25.71 -13.86
CA ARG A 324 28.28 26.82 -13.40
C ARG A 324 29.67 26.39 -12.90
N TRP A 325 29.85 25.09 -12.58
CA TRP A 325 31.10 24.52 -12.10
C TRP A 325 31.66 23.49 -13.10
N SER A 326 31.64 23.80 -14.40
CA SER A 326 32.53 23.15 -15.35
C SER A 326 33.81 23.95 -15.38
N PRO A 327 34.91 23.50 -14.73
CA PRO A 327 36.19 24.15 -14.94
C PRO A 327 36.66 23.81 -16.35
N TYR A 328 37.03 24.83 -17.08
CA TYR A 328 37.91 24.72 -18.22
C TYR A 328 39.13 23.87 -17.82
N HIS A 329 39.31 22.73 -18.45
CA HIS A 329 40.55 22.22 -19.02
C HIS A 329 40.27 20.91 -19.73
#